data_1e4add712501d3eeb7dbb2870f253e44
#
_entry.id   1e4add712501d3eeb7dbb2870f253e44
#
_cell.length_a   1.000
_cell.length_b   1.000
_cell.length_c   1.000
_cell.angle_alpha   90.00
_cell.angle_beta   90.00
_cell.angle_gamma   90.00
#
_symmetry.space_group_name_H-M   'P 1'
#
loop_
_entity.id
_entity.type
_entity.pdbx_description
1 polymer ?
#
loop_
_entity_poly.entity_id
_entity_poly.type
_entity_poly.pdbx_seq_one_letter_code
_entity_poly.pdbx_strand_id
1 'polypeptide(L)'
;MSGTVDGVLEDLRVALDADRVTLRRDLPGGYAFPVTDEALGTDVVSLRAERTVDLRTQPVVALLRRGEQVVQDDTRSAFDDPAFHRMLDAYGGLAAQIVTPVFADGRLEAIISVHVLGETRSWSDEDAKTCRGAAARVQELL
;
A
#
# COMPACT_ATOMS: atom_id res chain seq x y z
N MET A 1 -12.12 5.47 -17.19
CA MET A 1 -11.67 6.04 -15.91
C MET A 1 -12.72 5.77 -14.85
N SER A 2 -12.29 5.14 -13.75
CA SER A 2 -13.24 4.75 -12.69
C SER A 2 -13.59 5.91 -11.78
N GLY A 3 -14.89 6.01 -11.41
CA GLY A 3 -15.39 6.98 -10.46
C GLY A 3 -15.57 6.45 -9.04
N THR A 4 -15.10 5.24 -8.75
CA THR A 4 -15.17 4.60 -7.42
C THR A 4 -13.78 4.29 -6.91
N VAL A 5 -13.65 4.19 -5.58
CA VAL A 5 -12.37 3.83 -4.96
C VAL A 5 -11.91 2.45 -5.45
N ASP A 6 -12.79 1.44 -5.42
CA ASP A 6 -12.43 0.10 -5.89
C ASP A 6 -11.97 0.10 -7.36
N GLY A 7 -12.63 0.90 -8.19
CA GLY A 7 -12.26 1.05 -9.59
C GLY A 7 -10.88 1.68 -9.78
N VAL A 8 -10.56 2.69 -8.99
CA VAL A 8 -9.23 3.33 -9.03
C VAL A 8 -8.15 2.31 -8.64
N LEU A 9 -8.39 1.52 -7.59
CA LEU A 9 -7.42 0.51 -7.15
C LEU A 9 -7.22 -0.59 -8.20
N GLU A 10 -8.29 -1.06 -8.82
CA GLU A 10 -8.19 -2.09 -9.88
C GLU A 10 -7.48 -1.55 -11.11
N ASP A 11 -7.78 -0.32 -11.52
CA ASP A 11 -7.08 0.31 -12.65
C ASP A 11 -5.58 0.43 -12.35
N LEU A 12 -5.21 0.79 -11.13
CA LEU A 12 -3.82 0.89 -10.71
C LEU A 12 -3.14 -0.48 -10.73
N ARG A 13 -3.82 -1.51 -10.20
CA ARG A 13 -3.29 -2.88 -10.20
C ARG A 13 -2.98 -3.35 -11.62
N VAL A 14 -3.90 -3.14 -12.53
CA VAL A 14 -3.73 -3.56 -13.93
C VAL A 14 -2.62 -2.74 -14.60
N ALA A 15 -2.61 -1.42 -14.40
CA ALA A 15 -1.61 -0.54 -15.01
C ALA A 15 -0.19 -0.91 -14.62
N LEU A 16 0.03 -1.36 -13.37
CA LEU A 16 1.35 -1.72 -12.87
C LEU A 16 1.59 -3.24 -12.89
N ASP A 17 0.65 -4.02 -13.38
CA ASP A 17 0.73 -5.49 -13.39
C ASP A 17 1.11 -6.01 -12.01
N ALA A 18 0.39 -5.55 -11.00
CA ALA A 18 0.64 -5.89 -9.60
C ALA A 18 -0.26 -7.02 -9.13
N ASP A 19 0.16 -7.69 -8.05
CA ASP A 19 -0.62 -8.78 -7.45
C ASP A 19 -1.76 -8.26 -6.60
N ARG A 20 -1.55 -7.15 -5.87
CA ARG A 20 -2.53 -6.62 -4.95
C ARG A 20 -2.34 -5.12 -4.80
N VAL A 21 -3.46 -4.39 -4.69
CA VAL A 21 -3.47 -2.98 -4.28
C VAL A 21 -4.42 -2.83 -3.13
N THR A 22 -3.97 -2.24 -2.03
CA THR A 22 -4.81 -2.00 -0.86
C THR A 22 -4.97 -0.52 -0.57
N LEU A 23 -6.14 -0.15 -0.07
CA LEU A 23 -6.37 1.14 0.57
C LEU A 23 -6.59 0.89 2.06
N ARG A 24 -5.78 1.55 2.90
CA ARG A 24 -5.95 1.58 4.34
C ARG A 24 -6.37 2.98 4.74
N ARG A 25 -7.31 3.09 5.65
CA ARG A 25 -7.80 4.39 6.12
C ARG A 25 -7.60 4.54 7.62
N ASP A 26 -7.33 5.78 8.05
CA ASP A 26 -7.23 6.13 9.47
C ASP A 26 -8.65 6.27 10.04
N LEU A 27 -9.21 5.16 10.48
CA LEU A 27 -10.55 5.10 11.04
C LEU A 27 -10.49 4.89 12.56
N PRO A 28 -11.49 5.40 13.31
CA PRO A 28 -11.57 5.10 14.73
C PRO A 28 -11.76 3.59 14.94
N GLY A 29 -11.08 3.04 15.96
CA GLY A 29 -11.16 1.62 16.27
C GLY A 29 -9.87 1.11 16.88
N GLY A 30 -9.84 -0.18 17.23
CA GLY A 30 -8.71 -0.80 17.92
C GLY A 30 -7.53 -1.13 17.01
N TYR A 31 -7.74 -1.24 15.70
CA TYR A 31 -6.67 -1.57 14.75
C TYR A 31 -6.35 -0.35 13.89
N ALA A 32 -5.07 0.06 13.88
CA ALA A 32 -4.62 1.22 13.14
C ALA A 32 -4.58 0.93 11.63
N PHE A 33 -5.18 1.82 10.85
CA PHE A 33 -5.19 1.76 9.39
C PHE A 33 -5.71 0.42 8.84
N PRO A 34 -6.96 0.03 9.16
CA PRO A 34 -7.52 -1.19 8.58
C PRO A 34 -7.65 -1.08 7.06
N VAL A 35 -7.57 -2.22 6.37
CA VAL A 35 -7.83 -2.27 4.94
C VAL A 35 -9.32 -2.07 4.72
N THR A 36 -9.68 -1.03 3.97
CA THR A 36 -11.09 -0.71 3.65
C THR A 36 -11.47 -1.13 2.25
N ASP A 37 -10.50 -1.17 1.34
CA ASP A 37 -10.73 -1.52 -0.06
C ASP A 37 -9.50 -2.25 -0.60
N GLU A 38 -9.72 -3.17 -1.55
CA GLU A 38 -8.65 -3.95 -2.18
C GLU A 38 -8.96 -4.23 -3.63
N ALA A 39 -7.91 -4.33 -4.44
CA ALA A 39 -7.93 -4.95 -5.75
C ALA A 39 -6.96 -6.13 -5.72
N LEU A 40 -7.46 -7.32 -6.06
CA LEU A 40 -6.70 -8.57 -5.95
C LEU A 40 -6.57 -9.23 -7.32
N GLY A 41 -5.35 -9.70 -7.62
CA GLY A 41 -5.11 -10.58 -8.75
C GLY A 41 -5.63 -12.00 -8.46
N THR A 42 -5.47 -12.89 -9.44
CA THR A 42 -5.90 -14.28 -9.31
C THR A 42 -5.11 -14.97 -8.20
N ASP A 43 -5.81 -15.68 -7.31
CA ASP A 43 -5.24 -16.45 -6.20
C ASP A 43 -4.41 -15.63 -5.20
N VAL A 44 -4.64 -14.33 -5.15
CA VAL A 44 -3.97 -13.45 -4.18
C VAL A 44 -4.81 -13.33 -2.92
N VAL A 45 -4.18 -13.50 -1.76
CA VAL A 45 -4.85 -13.46 -0.46
C VAL A 45 -5.20 -12.03 -0.08
N SER A 46 -6.43 -11.82 0.40
CA SER A 46 -6.88 -10.54 0.96
C SER A 46 -6.19 -10.24 2.27
N LEU A 47 -5.90 -8.97 2.53
CA LEU A 47 -5.36 -8.49 3.80
C LEU A 47 -6.45 -7.93 4.74
N ARG A 48 -7.72 -7.96 4.36
CA ARG A 48 -8.81 -7.42 5.19
C ARG A 48 -8.87 -8.07 6.57
N ALA A 49 -8.59 -9.36 6.65
CA ALA A 49 -8.61 -10.11 7.91
C ALA A 49 -7.23 -10.16 8.61
N GLU A 50 -6.17 -9.66 7.96
CA GLU A 50 -4.83 -9.65 8.53
C GLU A 50 -4.71 -8.49 9.53
N ARG A 51 -4.68 -8.80 10.82
CA ARG A 51 -4.63 -7.79 11.88
C ARG A 51 -3.56 -8.08 12.93
N THR A 52 -2.57 -8.93 12.58
CA THR A 52 -1.45 -9.23 13.49
C THR A 52 -0.32 -8.22 13.39
N VAL A 53 -0.29 -7.43 12.30
CA VAL A 53 0.75 -6.44 12.06
C VAL A 53 0.33 -5.08 12.64
N ASP A 54 1.13 -4.54 13.55
CA ASP A 54 0.88 -3.21 14.13
C ASP A 54 1.51 -2.14 13.21
N LEU A 55 0.68 -1.46 12.43
CA LEU A 55 1.16 -0.45 11.49
C LEU A 55 1.77 0.77 12.18
N ARG A 56 1.41 1.04 13.42
CA ARG A 56 1.95 2.19 14.17
C ARG A 56 3.46 2.07 14.39
N THR A 57 3.98 0.84 14.41
CA THR A 57 5.40 0.58 14.67
C THR A 57 6.19 0.26 13.40
N GLN A 58 5.55 0.22 12.24
CA GLN A 58 6.23 -0.10 10.99
C GLN A 58 7.05 1.10 10.47
N PRO A 59 8.30 0.87 10.01
CA PRO A 59 9.14 1.97 9.52
C PRO A 59 8.55 2.68 8.30
N VAL A 60 7.82 1.96 7.45
CA VAL A 60 7.16 2.55 6.28
C VAL A 60 6.16 3.63 6.71
N VAL A 61 5.36 3.37 7.75
CA VAL A 61 4.35 4.33 8.20
C VAL A 61 5.00 5.62 8.71
N ALA A 62 6.14 5.53 9.38
CA ALA A 62 6.88 6.71 9.83
C ALA A 62 7.28 7.60 8.64
N LEU A 63 7.71 6.99 7.53
CA LEU A 63 8.06 7.72 6.32
C LEU A 63 6.83 8.38 5.69
N LEU A 64 5.71 7.65 5.63
CA LEU A 64 4.46 8.17 5.08
C LEU A 64 3.94 9.38 5.86
N ARG A 65 4.08 9.36 7.19
CA ARG A 65 3.65 10.48 8.03
C ARG A 65 4.46 11.75 7.76
N ARG A 66 5.67 11.62 7.22
CA ARG A 66 6.50 12.76 6.80
C ARG A 66 6.19 13.20 5.37
N GLY A 67 5.20 12.59 4.71
CA GLY A 67 4.81 12.93 3.35
C GLY A 67 5.61 12.23 2.27
N GLU A 68 6.42 11.22 2.63
CA GLU A 68 7.27 10.51 1.67
C GLU A 68 6.51 9.35 1.04
N GLN A 69 6.62 9.23 -0.28
CA GLN A 69 6.24 8.00 -0.99
C GLN A 69 7.37 6.99 -0.83
N VAL A 70 7.02 5.73 -0.58
CA VAL A 70 8.00 4.67 -0.37
C VAL A 70 8.03 3.78 -1.61
N VAL A 71 9.20 3.65 -2.22
CA VAL A 71 9.41 2.80 -3.41
C VAL A 71 10.48 1.78 -3.08
N GLN A 72 10.13 0.50 -3.11
CA GLN A 72 11.02 -0.58 -2.74
C GLN A 72 11.03 -1.65 -3.83
N ASP A 73 12.17 -1.77 -4.51
CA ASP A 73 12.38 -2.80 -5.52
C ASP A 73 12.57 -4.17 -4.89
N ASP A 74 13.17 -4.20 -3.69
CA ASP A 74 13.42 -5.39 -2.89
C ASP A 74 13.12 -5.04 -1.42
N THR A 75 11.97 -5.50 -0.93
CA THR A 75 11.51 -5.17 0.42
C THR A 75 12.45 -5.73 1.50
N ARG A 76 13.00 -6.93 1.30
CA ARG A 76 13.82 -7.58 2.33
C ARG A 76 15.12 -6.84 2.60
N SER A 77 15.64 -6.09 1.64
CA SER A 77 16.84 -5.29 1.83
C SER A 77 16.56 -3.85 2.26
N ALA A 78 15.28 -3.45 2.34
CA ALA A 78 14.92 -2.07 2.63
C ALA A 78 15.15 -1.67 4.08
N PHE A 79 14.87 -2.57 5.02
CA PHE A 79 15.05 -2.34 6.46
C PHE A 79 15.59 -3.60 7.14
N ASP A 80 16.53 -3.42 8.06
CA ASP A 80 16.99 -4.49 8.94
C ASP A 80 16.15 -4.46 10.24
N ASP A 81 14.89 -4.88 10.11
CA ASP A 81 13.90 -4.78 11.17
C ASP A 81 13.09 -6.10 11.20
N PRO A 82 13.19 -6.89 12.30
CA PRO A 82 12.46 -8.17 12.38
C PRO A 82 10.95 -8.02 12.27
N ALA A 83 10.37 -6.95 12.81
CA ALA A 83 8.93 -6.72 12.71
C ALA A 83 8.51 -6.45 11.27
N PHE A 84 9.34 -5.72 10.53
CA PHE A 84 9.10 -5.47 9.11
C PHE A 84 9.18 -6.77 8.31
N HIS A 85 10.19 -7.63 8.58
CA HIS A 85 10.32 -8.91 7.88
C HIS A 85 9.16 -9.85 8.18
N ARG A 86 8.65 -9.87 9.43
CA ARG A 86 7.47 -10.66 9.78
C ARG A 86 6.22 -10.16 9.01
N MET A 87 6.11 -8.83 8.84
CA MET A 87 5.03 -8.25 8.03
C MET A 87 5.09 -8.75 6.58
N LEU A 88 6.28 -8.79 5.98
CA LEU A 88 6.45 -9.26 4.61
C LEU A 88 5.92 -10.69 4.45
N ASP A 89 6.21 -11.56 5.42
CA ASP A 89 5.75 -12.95 5.40
C ASP A 89 4.23 -13.02 5.61
N ALA A 90 3.69 -12.24 6.56
CA ALA A 90 2.25 -12.17 6.81
C ALA A 90 1.46 -11.68 5.60
N TYR A 91 2.09 -10.87 4.77
CA TYR A 91 1.46 -10.33 3.55
C TYR A 91 1.67 -11.22 2.32
N GLY A 92 2.06 -12.47 2.52
CA GLY A 92 2.16 -13.45 1.43
C GLY A 92 3.48 -13.43 0.67
N GLY A 93 4.57 -13.02 1.32
CA GLY A 93 5.88 -12.90 0.67
C GLY A 93 5.99 -11.63 -0.14
N LEU A 94 5.60 -10.51 0.45
CA LEU A 94 5.70 -9.20 -0.20
C LEU A 94 7.16 -8.89 -0.54
N ALA A 95 7.47 -8.84 -1.83
CA ALA A 95 8.84 -8.74 -2.33
C ALA A 95 9.21 -7.37 -2.90
N ALA A 96 8.22 -6.65 -3.46
CA ALA A 96 8.41 -5.29 -3.98
C ALA A 96 7.13 -4.50 -3.74
N GLN A 97 7.26 -3.19 -3.48
CA GLN A 97 6.08 -2.36 -3.24
C GLN A 97 6.31 -0.89 -3.55
N ILE A 98 5.21 -0.21 -3.86
CA ILE A 98 5.14 1.25 -3.81
C ILE A 98 4.02 1.60 -2.83
N VAL A 99 4.33 2.42 -1.84
CA VAL A 99 3.37 2.85 -0.83
C VAL A 99 3.25 4.37 -0.91
N THR A 100 2.04 4.84 -1.14
CA THR A 100 1.77 6.26 -1.40
C THR A 100 0.83 6.80 -0.32
N PRO A 101 1.22 7.90 0.38
CA PRO A 101 0.35 8.50 1.39
C PRO A 101 -0.76 9.33 0.75
N VAL A 102 -1.91 9.36 1.41
CA VAL A 102 -3.01 10.27 1.11
C VAL A 102 -3.21 11.17 2.33
N PHE A 103 -3.02 12.47 2.14
CA PHE A 103 -3.17 13.45 3.21
C PHE A 103 -4.49 14.21 3.08
N ALA A 104 -5.06 14.56 4.22
CA ALA A 104 -6.19 15.47 4.33
C ALA A 104 -5.99 16.32 5.57
N ASP A 105 -6.16 17.64 5.44
CA ASP A 105 -6.01 18.60 6.55
C ASP A 105 -4.66 18.49 7.26
N GLY A 106 -3.58 18.25 6.47
CA GLY A 106 -2.22 18.15 7.00
C GLY A 106 -1.92 16.85 7.74
N ARG A 107 -2.79 15.85 7.65
CA ARG A 107 -2.69 14.59 8.39
C ARG A 107 -2.75 13.41 7.43
N LEU A 108 -2.03 12.32 7.77
CA LEU A 108 -2.08 11.07 7.00
C LEU A 108 -3.48 10.45 7.19
N GLU A 109 -4.28 10.49 6.15
CA GLU A 109 -5.67 10.02 6.14
C GLU A 109 -5.78 8.60 5.63
N ALA A 110 -4.98 8.23 4.64
CA ALA A 110 -5.05 6.92 4.02
C ALA A 110 -3.70 6.52 3.41
N ILE A 111 -3.58 5.24 3.11
CA ILE A 111 -2.36 4.65 2.55
C ILE A 111 -2.77 3.76 1.38
N ILE A 112 -2.18 3.99 0.21
CA ILE A 112 -2.34 3.10 -0.94
C ILE A 112 -1.06 2.30 -1.11
N SER A 113 -1.17 0.97 -1.11
CA SER A 113 -0.03 0.08 -1.26
C SER A 113 -0.19 -0.78 -2.50
N VAL A 114 0.81 -0.77 -3.38
CA VAL A 114 0.90 -1.65 -4.54
C VAL A 114 1.89 -2.75 -4.21
N HIS A 115 1.45 -4.00 -4.29
CA HIS A 115 2.21 -5.17 -3.84
C HIS A 115 2.56 -6.11 -4.99
N VAL A 116 3.83 -6.54 -5.03
CA VAL A 116 4.29 -7.66 -5.86
C VAL A 116 4.80 -8.74 -4.91
N LEU A 117 4.26 -9.94 -5.05
CA LEU A 117 4.55 -11.07 -4.17
C LEU A 117 5.55 -12.02 -4.83
N GLY A 118 6.46 -12.57 -4.03
CA GLY A 118 7.34 -13.66 -4.44
C GLY A 118 8.55 -13.27 -5.28
N GLU A 119 8.56 -12.11 -5.91
CA GLU A 119 9.69 -11.65 -6.73
C GLU A 119 9.89 -10.15 -6.62
N THR A 120 11.12 -9.71 -6.74
CA THR A 120 11.48 -8.30 -6.76
C THR A 120 11.06 -7.65 -8.09
N ARG A 121 11.02 -6.32 -8.11
CA ARG A 121 10.69 -5.57 -9.32
C ARG A 121 11.43 -4.24 -9.34
N SER A 122 11.97 -3.87 -10.49
CA SER A 122 12.55 -2.55 -10.69
C SER A 122 11.44 -1.58 -11.07
N TRP A 123 11.06 -0.72 -10.13
CA TRP A 123 10.04 0.30 -10.37
C TRP A 123 10.64 1.46 -11.15
N SER A 124 9.85 2.05 -12.04
CA SER A 124 10.24 3.27 -12.76
C SER A 124 9.69 4.52 -12.07
N ASP A 125 10.22 5.69 -12.43
CA ASP A 125 9.67 6.96 -11.96
C ASP A 125 8.21 7.13 -12.41
N GLU A 126 7.88 6.62 -13.59
CA GLU A 126 6.52 6.65 -14.11
C GLU A 126 5.58 5.79 -13.26
N ASP A 127 6.03 4.65 -12.79
CA ASP A 127 5.25 3.80 -11.87
C ASP A 127 4.91 4.57 -10.60
N ALA A 128 5.89 5.23 -10.00
CA ALA A 128 5.69 6.02 -8.79
C ALA A 128 4.73 7.18 -9.03
N LYS A 129 4.84 7.84 -10.18
CA LYS A 129 3.94 8.94 -10.58
C LYS A 129 2.51 8.44 -10.77
N THR A 130 2.34 7.28 -11.38
CA THR A 130 1.02 6.65 -11.57
C THR A 130 0.36 6.40 -10.21
N CYS A 131 1.13 5.94 -9.22
CA CYS A 131 0.62 5.75 -7.86
C CYS A 131 0.20 7.08 -7.22
N ARG A 132 0.97 8.15 -7.39
CA ARG A 132 0.60 9.47 -6.87
C ARG A 132 -0.68 10.00 -7.52
N GLY A 133 -0.85 9.74 -8.82
CA GLY A 133 -2.09 10.09 -9.52
C GLY A 133 -3.30 9.36 -8.97
N ALA A 134 -3.15 8.07 -8.68
CA ALA A 134 -4.21 7.28 -8.05
C ALA A 134 -4.53 7.81 -6.65
N ALA A 135 -3.52 8.19 -5.86
CA ALA A 135 -3.71 8.77 -4.53
C ALA A 135 -4.52 10.07 -4.59
N ALA A 136 -4.24 10.93 -5.58
CA ALA A 136 -4.99 12.17 -5.77
C ALA A 136 -6.47 11.87 -6.10
N ARG A 137 -6.72 10.86 -6.93
CA ARG A 137 -8.08 10.43 -7.27
C ARG A 137 -8.82 9.89 -6.06
N VAL A 138 -8.16 9.05 -5.26
CA VAL A 138 -8.76 8.50 -4.03
C VAL A 138 -9.09 9.62 -3.06
N GLN A 139 -8.19 10.60 -2.88
CA GLN A 139 -8.43 11.74 -2.00
C GLN A 139 -9.73 12.47 -2.35
N GLU A 140 -10.01 12.65 -3.63
CA GLU A 140 -11.24 13.29 -4.09
C GLU A 140 -12.49 12.46 -3.78
N LEU A 141 -12.36 11.15 -3.67
CA LEU A 141 -13.47 10.21 -3.47
C LEU A 141 -13.74 9.88 -2.00
N LEU A 142 -12.84 10.28 -1.09
CA LEU A 142 -13.01 10.01 0.35
C LEU A 142 -13.86 11.04 1.09
#